data_78992031f6167ab7f8b9349b16d2ce5e
#
_entry.id   78992031f6167ab7f8b9349b16d2ce5e
#
_cell.length_a   1.000
_cell.length_b   1.000
_cell.length_c   1.000
_cell.angle_alpha   90.00
_cell.angle_beta   90.00
_cell.angle_gamma   90.00
#
_symmetry.space_group_name_H-M   'P 1'
#
loop_
_entity.id
_entity.type
_entity.pdbx_description
1 polymer ?
#
loop_
_entity_poly.entity_id
_entity_poly.type
_entity_poly.pdbx_seq_one_letter_code
_entity_poly.pdbx_strand_id
1 'polypeptide(L)'
;MRIACIQLSCGENYHHNCLNLIKFIYHSIKIKADLIITPEASTILSVDKKKVFNYSYTMNRDPIIKKIKLISKKNKKWILIGSLFIKEKNKLRNRSIMINPKGEIEALY
;
A
#
# COMPACT_ATOMS: atom_id res chain seq x y z
N MET A 1 11.57 -2.25 -19.19
CA MET A 1 10.85 -1.88 -17.93
C MET A 1 11.41 -2.71 -16.78
N ARG A 2 11.68 -2.06 -15.64
CA ARG A 2 12.14 -2.71 -14.43
C ARG A 2 11.00 -2.76 -13.42
N ILE A 3 10.70 -3.95 -12.92
CA ILE A 3 9.62 -4.17 -11.94
C ILE A 3 10.25 -4.61 -10.62
N ALA A 4 9.87 -3.95 -9.54
CA ALA A 4 10.26 -4.34 -8.18
C ALA A 4 9.06 -4.96 -7.48
N CYS A 5 9.21 -6.21 -7.04
CA CYS A 5 8.21 -6.89 -6.22
C CYS A 5 8.71 -6.89 -4.77
N ILE A 6 8.01 -6.17 -3.92
CA ILE A 6 8.35 -6.07 -2.50
C ILE A 6 7.79 -7.28 -1.77
N GLN A 7 8.62 -7.90 -0.96
CA GLN A 7 8.21 -8.98 -0.07
C GLN A 7 8.38 -8.50 1.37
N LEU A 8 7.31 -8.58 2.15
CA LEU A 8 7.27 -8.15 3.54
C LEU A 8 6.85 -9.30 4.43
N SER A 9 7.38 -9.31 5.64
CA SER A 9 6.90 -10.17 6.71
C SER A 9 5.89 -9.38 7.55
N CYS A 10 4.70 -9.15 6.98
CA CYS A 10 3.65 -8.41 7.67
C CYS A 10 3.07 -9.20 8.83
N GLY A 11 2.96 -8.53 9.97
CA GLY A 11 2.33 -9.07 11.16
C GLY A 11 1.29 -8.10 11.69
N GLU A 12 1.10 -8.12 13.01
CA GLU A 12 0.07 -7.35 13.70
C GLU A 12 0.49 -5.93 14.08
N ASN A 13 1.76 -5.56 13.89
CA ASN A 13 2.24 -4.22 14.21
C ASN A 13 2.09 -3.30 12.99
N TYR A 14 0.97 -2.58 12.94
CA TYR A 14 0.63 -1.67 11.85
C TYR A 14 1.72 -0.63 11.57
N HIS A 15 2.20 0.05 12.62
CA HIS A 15 3.20 1.11 12.44
C HIS A 15 4.51 0.58 11.90
N HIS A 16 4.96 -0.56 12.38
CA HIS A 16 6.17 -1.22 11.89
C HIS A 16 6.02 -1.64 10.43
N ASN A 17 4.87 -2.21 10.09
CA ASN A 17 4.56 -2.62 8.71
C ASN A 17 4.58 -1.43 7.76
N CYS A 18 3.98 -0.31 8.16
CA CYS A 18 3.96 0.92 7.34
C CYS A 18 5.36 1.48 7.13
N LEU A 19 6.19 1.51 8.17
CA LEU A 19 7.58 1.97 8.05
C LEU A 19 8.37 1.10 7.07
N ASN A 20 8.24 -0.22 7.19
CA ASN A 20 8.93 -1.15 6.30
C ASN A 20 8.43 -1.02 4.86
N LEU A 21 7.13 -0.90 4.68
CA LEU A 21 6.54 -0.72 3.35
C LEU A 21 7.12 0.49 2.63
N ILE A 22 7.13 1.63 3.30
CA ILE A 22 7.66 2.88 2.74
C ILE A 22 9.16 2.77 2.48
N LYS A 23 9.92 2.18 3.40
CA LYS A 23 11.36 1.94 3.23
C LYS A 23 11.64 1.13 1.95
N PHE A 24 10.91 0.06 1.72
CA PHE A 24 11.12 -0.78 0.55
C PHE A 24 10.63 -0.13 -0.74
N ILE A 25 9.59 0.71 -0.68
CA ILE A 25 9.20 1.51 -1.83
C ILE A 25 10.33 2.46 -2.23
N TYR A 26 10.94 3.18 -1.28
CA TYR A 26 12.08 4.06 -1.58
C TYR A 26 13.28 3.28 -2.08
N HIS A 27 13.54 2.10 -1.53
CA HIS A 27 14.60 1.23 -2.05
C HIS A 27 14.35 0.85 -3.53
N SER A 28 13.10 0.52 -3.85
CA SER A 28 12.69 0.19 -5.22
C SER A 28 12.89 1.37 -6.18
N ILE A 29 12.64 2.59 -5.70
CA ILE A 29 12.90 3.82 -6.48
C ILE A 29 14.40 3.99 -6.70
N LYS A 30 15.21 3.77 -5.68
CA LYS A 30 16.66 3.91 -5.74
C LYS A 30 17.28 2.97 -6.78
N ILE A 31 16.76 1.76 -6.92
CA ILE A 31 17.22 0.82 -7.95
C ILE A 31 16.54 1.02 -9.30
N LYS A 32 15.85 2.16 -9.47
CA LYS A 32 15.25 2.60 -10.73
C LYS A 32 14.13 1.70 -11.26
N ALA A 33 13.31 1.15 -10.37
CA ALA A 33 12.11 0.44 -10.79
C ALA A 33 11.13 1.41 -11.47
N ASP A 34 10.44 0.94 -12.50
CA ASP A 34 9.38 1.67 -13.20
C ASP A 34 8.02 1.36 -12.60
N LEU A 35 7.81 0.12 -12.20
CA LEU A 35 6.63 -0.37 -11.51
C LEU A 35 7.06 -1.03 -10.21
N ILE A 36 6.40 -0.63 -9.12
CA ILE A 36 6.64 -1.17 -7.77
C ILE A 36 5.37 -1.89 -7.33
N ILE A 37 5.52 -3.13 -6.91
CA ILE A 37 4.39 -3.96 -6.47
C ILE A 37 4.59 -4.32 -5.01
N THR A 38 3.62 -3.97 -4.16
CA THR A 38 3.63 -4.34 -2.75
C THR A 38 2.83 -5.62 -2.51
N PRO A 39 3.05 -6.33 -1.39
CA PRO A 39 2.35 -7.59 -1.16
C PRO A 39 0.89 -7.41 -0.74
N GLU A 40 0.18 -8.52 -0.63
CA GLU A 40 -1.15 -8.57 -0.04
C GLU A 40 -1.11 -8.14 1.43
N ALA A 41 -2.17 -7.47 1.89
CA ALA A 41 -2.30 -7.00 3.28
C ALA A 41 -1.06 -6.24 3.75
N SER A 42 -0.64 -5.23 2.98
CA SER A 42 0.67 -4.57 3.12
C SER A 42 0.86 -3.84 4.46
N THR A 43 -0.20 -3.52 5.19
CA THR A 43 -0.10 -2.72 6.42
C THR A 43 -0.46 -3.48 7.70
N ILE A 44 -1.33 -4.47 7.62
CA ILE A 44 -1.69 -5.28 8.78
C ILE A 44 -2.20 -6.65 8.36
N LEU A 45 -1.77 -7.65 9.08
CA LEU A 45 -2.24 -9.03 8.91
C LEU A 45 -2.41 -9.63 10.30
N SER A 46 -3.63 -10.01 10.65
CA SER A 46 -3.95 -10.62 11.93
C SER A 46 -5.16 -11.54 11.80
N VAL A 47 -5.21 -12.56 12.64
CA VAL A 47 -6.41 -13.40 12.79
C VAL A 47 -7.50 -12.68 13.60
N ASP A 48 -7.13 -11.64 14.33
CA ASP A 48 -8.07 -10.80 15.09
C ASP A 48 -8.69 -9.74 14.17
N LYS A 49 -9.92 -9.99 13.75
CA LYS A 49 -10.66 -9.10 12.85
C LYS A 49 -10.88 -7.70 13.45
N LYS A 50 -11.04 -7.61 14.78
CA LYS A 50 -11.18 -6.34 15.49
C LYS A 50 -9.93 -5.48 15.34
N LYS A 51 -8.76 -6.09 15.48
CA LYS A 51 -7.48 -5.41 15.32
C LYS A 51 -7.30 -4.90 13.90
N VAL A 52 -7.59 -5.72 12.91
CA VAL A 52 -7.54 -5.31 11.49
C VAL A 52 -8.51 -4.15 11.25
N PHE A 53 -9.73 -4.23 11.74
CA PHE A 53 -10.72 -3.15 11.60
C PHE A 53 -10.24 -1.84 12.24
N ASN A 54 -9.66 -1.90 13.43
CA ASN A 54 -9.20 -0.71 14.16
C ASN A 54 -8.05 0.03 13.43
N TYR A 55 -7.24 -0.69 12.65
CA TYR A 55 -6.14 -0.13 11.88
C TYR A 55 -6.48 0.04 10.39
N SER A 56 -7.75 -0.07 10.03
CA SER A 56 -8.21 0.15 8.65
C SER A 56 -8.93 1.49 8.55
N TYR A 57 -8.88 2.07 7.36
CA TYR A 57 -9.47 3.37 7.07
C TYR A 57 -10.34 3.30 5.83
N THR A 58 -11.16 4.31 5.61
CA THR A 58 -11.82 4.48 4.31
C THR A 58 -10.78 4.85 3.26
N MET A 59 -11.12 4.66 1.99
CA MET A 59 -10.21 4.95 0.87
C MET A 59 -9.67 6.39 0.93
N ASN A 60 -10.54 7.35 1.24
CA ASN A 60 -10.17 8.76 1.25
C ASN A 60 -9.36 9.20 2.47
N ARG A 61 -9.36 8.41 3.53
CA ARG A 61 -8.69 8.75 4.79
C ARG A 61 -7.46 7.93 5.09
N ASP A 62 -7.21 6.90 4.33
CA ASP A 62 -6.08 6.00 4.57
C ASP A 62 -4.76 6.75 4.45
N PRO A 63 -3.97 6.86 5.53
CA PRO A 63 -2.72 7.62 5.52
C PRO A 63 -1.65 7.00 4.64
N ILE A 64 -1.65 5.67 4.49
CA ILE A 64 -0.64 5.00 3.65
C ILE A 64 -0.94 5.23 2.17
N ILE A 65 -2.20 5.20 1.78
CA ILE A 65 -2.60 5.52 0.39
C ILE A 65 -2.19 6.94 0.06
N LYS A 66 -2.47 7.90 0.94
CA LYS A 66 -2.08 9.30 0.74
C LYS A 66 -0.58 9.45 0.55
N LYS A 67 0.19 8.78 1.39
CA LYS A 67 1.66 8.82 1.32
C LYS A 67 2.19 8.20 0.03
N ILE A 68 1.67 7.04 -0.36
CA ILE A 68 2.08 6.36 -1.59
C ILE A 68 1.72 7.19 -2.83
N LYS A 69 0.55 7.83 -2.85
CA LYS A 69 0.17 8.76 -3.93
C LYS A 69 1.19 9.90 -4.09
N LEU A 70 1.62 10.49 -2.98
CA LEU A 70 2.64 11.54 -3.00
C LEU A 70 3.99 11.03 -3.49
N ILE A 71 4.43 9.85 -3.04
CA ILE A 71 5.67 9.23 -3.47
C ILE A 71 5.64 8.92 -4.97
N SER A 72 4.54 8.35 -5.44
CA SER A 72 4.33 8.02 -6.84
C SER A 72 4.44 9.27 -7.73
N LYS A 73 3.74 10.33 -7.35
CA LYS A 73 3.77 11.62 -8.07
C LYS A 73 5.15 12.26 -8.08
N LYS A 74 5.81 12.32 -6.93
CA LYS A 74 7.13 12.96 -6.79
C LYS A 74 8.20 12.23 -7.60
N ASN A 75 8.13 10.90 -7.64
CA ASN A 75 9.15 10.07 -8.28
C ASN A 75 8.73 9.56 -9.66
N LYS A 76 7.53 9.88 -10.11
CA LYS A 76 6.96 9.47 -11.41
C LYS A 76 7.00 7.96 -11.60
N LYS A 77 6.49 7.23 -10.62
CA LYS A 77 6.48 5.76 -10.61
C LYS A 77 5.07 5.21 -10.58
N TRP A 78 4.89 4.08 -11.25
CA TRP A 78 3.71 3.25 -11.07
C TRP A 78 3.85 2.44 -9.79
N ILE A 79 2.83 2.45 -8.94
CA ILE A 79 2.82 1.63 -7.71
C ILE A 79 1.52 0.85 -7.64
N LEU A 80 1.64 -0.47 -7.63
CA LEU A 80 0.52 -1.37 -7.36
C LEU A 80 0.58 -1.78 -5.89
N ILE A 81 -0.36 -1.30 -5.10
CA ILE A 81 -0.57 -1.80 -3.75
C ILE A 81 -1.27 -3.15 -3.90
N GLY A 82 -0.59 -4.23 -3.53
CA GLY A 82 -1.07 -5.60 -3.71
C GLY A 82 -2.41 -5.81 -3.03
N SER A 83 -2.53 -5.43 -1.76
CA SER A 83 -3.83 -5.10 -1.17
C SER A 83 -3.71 -4.37 0.16
N LEU A 84 -4.81 -3.71 0.51
CA LEU A 84 -5.05 -3.11 1.82
C LEU A 84 -6.48 -3.45 2.25
N PHE A 85 -6.69 -3.55 3.55
CA PHE A 85 -8.02 -3.62 4.11
C PHE A 85 -8.61 -2.21 4.19
N ILE A 86 -9.70 -2.00 3.50
CA ILE A 86 -10.39 -0.70 3.41
C ILE A 86 -11.77 -0.81 4.05
N LYS A 87 -12.15 0.19 4.84
CA LYS A 87 -13.49 0.29 5.40
C LYS A 87 -14.47 0.81 4.36
N GLU A 88 -15.51 0.05 4.10
CA GLU A 88 -16.63 0.45 3.25
C GLU A 88 -17.93 0.12 3.98
N LYS A 89 -18.70 1.14 4.38
CA LYS A 89 -19.99 0.96 5.05
C LYS A 89 -19.95 -0.04 6.22
N ASN A 90 -18.99 0.14 7.13
CA ASN A 90 -18.77 -0.73 8.30
C ASN A 90 -18.30 -2.16 7.99
N LYS A 91 -17.91 -2.42 6.73
CA LYS A 91 -17.32 -3.69 6.32
C LYS A 91 -15.87 -3.48 5.92
N LEU A 92 -15.06 -4.53 6.04
CA LEU A 92 -13.72 -4.57 5.50
C LEU A 92 -13.76 -5.13 4.09
N ARG A 93 -13.09 -4.43 3.18
CA ARG A 93 -12.83 -4.92 1.82
C ARG A 93 -11.33 -5.03 1.63
N ASN A 94 -10.90 -6.08 0.98
CA ASN A 94 -9.51 -6.27 0.59
C ASN A 94 -9.36 -5.71 -0.83
N ARG A 95 -8.64 -4.57 -0.95
CA ARG A 95 -8.54 -3.84 -2.22
C ARG A 95 -7.12 -3.79 -2.75
N SER A 96 -6.96 -4.12 -4.01
CA SER A 96 -5.75 -3.84 -4.78
C SER A 96 -5.90 -2.47 -5.44
N ILE A 97 -4.85 -1.65 -5.39
CA ILE A 97 -4.92 -0.25 -5.83
C ILE A 97 -3.73 0.05 -6.74
N MET A 98 -4.00 0.42 -7.98
CA MET A 98 -2.97 0.87 -8.92
C MET A 98 -2.90 2.39 -8.91
N ILE A 99 -1.73 2.92 -8.60
CA ILE A 99 -1.46 4.36 -8.58
C ILE A 99 -0.53 4.71 -9.73
N ASN A 100 -0.94 5.69 -10.54
CA ASN A 100 -0.18 6.14 -11.70
C ASN A 100 0.91 7.16 -11.33
N PRO A 101 1.84 7.49 -12.24
CA PRO A 101 2.91 8.47 -11.98
C PRO A 101 2.46 9.90 -11.69
N LYS A 102 1.18 10.21 -11.86
CA LYS A 102 0.60 11.49 -11.45
C LYS A 102 0.09 11.47 -10.01
N GLY A 103 0.19 10.33 -9.32
CA GLY A 103 -0.32 10.14 -7.97
C GLY A 103 -1.82 9.94 -7.91
N GLU A 104 -2.43 9.47 -8.98
CA GLU A 104 -3.86 9.21 -9.08
C GLU A 104 -4.15 7.72 -9.07
N ILE A 105 -5.31 7.34 -8.55
CA ILE A 105 -5.76 5.95 -8.62
C ILE A 105 -6.20 5.66 -10.05
N GLU A 106 -5.51 4.75 -10.70
CA GLU A 106 -5.77 4.33 -12.08
C GLU A 106 -6.75 3.17 -12.13
N ALA A 107 -6.63 2.25 -11.20
CA ALA A 107 -7.47 1.06 -11.14
C ALA A 107 -7.65 0.61 -9.70
N LEU A 108 -8.79 0.01 -9.42
CA LEU A 108 -9.19 -0.48 -8.11
C LEU A 108 -9.86 -1.84 -8.28
N TYR A 109 -9.37 -2.82 -7.52
CA TYR A 109 -9.93 -4.16 -7.55
C TYR A 109 -10.27 -4.66 -6.15
#